data_c5ad69bb9b40858761eebacf4db2f5f2
#
_entry.id   c5ad69bb9b40858761eebacf4db2f5f2
#
_cell.length_a   1.000
_cell.length_b   1.000
_cell.length_c   1.000
_cell.angle_alpha   90.00
_cell.angle_beta   90.00
_cell.angle_gamma   90.00
#
_symmetry.space_group_name_H-M   'P 1'
#
loop_
_entity.id
_entity.type
_entity.pdbx_description
1 polymer ?
#
loop_
_entity_poly.entity_id
_entity_poly.type
_entity_poly.pdbx_seq_one_letter_code
_entity_poly.pdbx_strand_id
1 'polypeptide(L)'
;MTIEPVVRAIRELAHAPATLEFPEKKEQLADNYRGVHKLDMKTCISCSACARICPNVTITMVETETEHGTKLMPEINLERCLFCALCEEVCPTKCLVLTKDYDLEKLDRRDFIKRPEELE
;
A
#
# COMPACT_ATOMS: atom_id res chain seq x y z
N MET A 1 -46.23 10.19 -22.07
CA MET A 1 -44.90 10.45 -21.49
C MET A 1 -45.05 10.37 -19.98
N THR A 2 -44.42 9.45 -19.32
CA THR A 2 -44.49 9.30 -17.87
C THR A 2 -43.50 10.26 -17.21
N ILE A 3 -43.95 11.05 -16.24
CA ILE A 3 -43.09 11.96 -15.46
C ILE A 3 -42.38 11.25 -14.28
N GLU A 4 -42.62 9.95 -14.08
CA GLU A 4 -42.07 9.14 -13.02
C GLU A 4 -40.54 9.20 -12.91
N PRO A 5 -39.75 9.14 -14.01
CA PRO A 5 -38.29 9.23 -13.91
C PRO A 5 -37.81 10.56 -13.34
N VAL A 6 -38.48 11.63 -13.66
CA VAL A 6 -38.14 12.99 -13.17
C VAL A 6 -38.44 13.11 -11.68
N VAL A 7 -39.60 12.64 -11.25
CA VAL A 7 -39.97 12.63 -9.82
C VAL A 7 -38.99 11.78 -8.99
N ARG A 8 -38.57 10.65 -9.55
CA ARG A 8 -37.59 9.78 -8.89
C ARG A 8 -36.21 10.46 -8.78
N ALA A 9 -35.73 11.10 -9.83
CA ALA A 9 -34.48 11.85 -9.82
C ALA A 9 -34.49 12.98 -8.78
N ILE A 10 -35.59 13.72 -8.66
CA ILE A 10 -35.74 14.78 -7.66
C ILE A 10 -35.75 14.20 -6.24
N ARG A 11 -36.38 13.05 -6.03
CA ARG A 11 -36.36 12.36 -4.73
C ARG A 11 -34.95 11.92 -4.34
N GLU A 12 -34.17 11.40 -5.28
CA GLU A 12 -32.78 10.97 -5.02
C GLU A 12 -31.86 12.13 -4.62
N LEU A 13 -32.12 13.36 -5.11
CA LEU A 13 -31.38 14.55 -4.68
C LEU A 13 -31.54 14.91 -3.19
N ALA A 14 -32.64 14.44 -2.57
CA ALA A 14 -32.92 14.66 -1.15
C ALA A 14 -32.32 13.59 -0.23
N HIS A 15 -31.77 12.51 -0.78
CA HIS A 15 -31.12 11.47 0.00
C HIS A 15 -29.68 11.88 0.38
N ALA A 16 -29.25 11.45 1.58
CA ALA A 16 -27.86 11.60 1.97
C ALA A 16 -26.95 10.80 1.03
N PRO A 17 -25.76 11.32 0.65
CA PRO A 17 -24.84 10.62 -0.23
C PRO A 17 -24.36 9.31 0.43
N ALA A 18 -24.23 8.25 -0.38
CA ALA A 18 -23.69 6.97 0.04
C ALA A 18 -22.15 6.94 0.08
N THR A 19 -21.52 7.97 -0.49
CA THR A 19 -20.07 8.11 -0.53
C THR A 19 -19.55 8.92 0.65
N LEU A 20 -18.32 8.64 1.06
CA LEU A 20 -17.61 9.44 2.06
C LEU A 20 -17.01 10.69 1.41
N GLU A 21 -16.96 11.78 2.17
CA GLU A 21 -16.31 13.03 1.77
C GLU A 21 -14.78 12.90 2.02
N PHE A 22 -14.13 12.04 1.23
CA PHE A 22 -12.68 11.91 1.29
C PHE A 22 -12.02 13.16 0.64
N PRO A 23 -10.90 13.71 1.18
CA PRO A 23 -10.11 13.19 2.31
C PRO A 23 -10.54 13.66 3.70
N GLU A 24 -11.55 14.53 3.82
CA GLU A 24 -11.96 15.13 5.10
C GLU A 24 -12.51 14.06 6.07
N LYS A 25 -13.23 13.07 5.53
CA LYS A 25 -13.73 11.93 6.29
C LYS A 25 -13.10 10.64 5.78
N LYS A 26 -12.26 10.03 6.64
CA LYS A 26 -11.66 8.71 6.37
C LYS A 26 -12.48 7.61 7.05
N GLU A 27 -12.58 6.46 6.39
CA GLU A 27 -13.23 5.28 6.97
C GLU A 27 -12.33 4.64 8.03
N GLN A 28 -12.95 4.06 9.07
CA GLN A 28 -12.21 3.23 10.03
C GLN A 28 -11.93 1.87 9.41
N LEU A 29 -10.65 1.61 9.14
CA LEU A 29 -10.21 0.37 8.53
C LEU A 29 -10.20 -0.79 9.55
N ALA A 30 -10.49 -1.98 9.07
CA ALA A 30 -10.37 -3.20 9.85
C ALA A 30 -8.91 -3.45 10.28
N ASP A 31 -8.74 -4.22 11.38
CA ASP A 31 -7.39 -4.47 11.92
C ASP A 31 -6.50 -5.28 10.99
N ASN A 32 -7.08 -6.09 10.13
CA ASN A 32 -6.40 -6.91 9.13
C ASN A 32 -6.27 -6.22 7.75
N TYR A 33 -6.46 -4.91 7.68
CA TYR A 33 -6.26 -4.17 6.43
C TYR A 33 -4.79 -4.23 5.99
N ARG A 34 -4.57 -4.37 4.69
CA ARG A 34 -3.25 -4.51 4.07
C ARG A 34 -2.98 -3.31 3.17
N GLY A 35 -2.39 -2.27 3.74
CA GLY A 35 -2.01 -1.05 3.03
C GLY A 35 -0.52 -1.00 2.68
N VAL A 36 0.04 0.19 2.65
CA VAL A 36 1.44 0.43 2.26
C VAL A 36 2.40 -0.34 3.17
N HIS A 37 3.47 -0.86 2.59
CA HIS A 37 4.54 -1.53 3.32
C HIS A 37 5.32 -0.54 4.17
N LYS A 38 5.71 -0.98 5.35
CA LYS A 38 6.69 -0.33 6.20
C LYS A 38 7.88 -1.25 6.42
N LEU A 39 9.10 -0.71 6.30
CA LEU A 39 10.36 -1.44 6.44
C LEU A 39 11.16 -0.89 7.62
N ASP A 40 11.54 -1.76 8.54
CA ASP A 40 12.58 -1.44 9.53
C ASP A 40 13.95 -1.86 8.96
N MET A 41 14.70 -0.88 8.49
CA MET A 41 16.03 -1.10 7.90
C MET A 41 17.05 -1.65 8.90
N LYS A 42 16.87 -1.38 10.19
CA LYS A 42 17.82 -1.82 11.25
C LYS A 42 17.74 -3.33 11.49
N THR A 43 16.53 -3.88 11.49
CA THR A 43 16.30 -5.31 11.74
C THR A 43 16.37 -6.16 10.48
N CYS A 44 16.44 -5.57 9.28
CA CYS A 44 16.55 -6.28 8.03
C CYS A 44 17.92 -6.95 7.89
N ILE A 45 17.92 -8.27 7.62
CA ILE A 45 19.13 -9.11 7.46
C ILE A 45 19.49 -9.39 5.99
N SER A 46 18.86 -8.69 5.02
CA SER A 46 19.15 -8.83 3.59
C SER A 46 18.98 -10.25 3.02
N CYS A 47 18.09 -11.05 3.57
CA CYS A 47 17.95 -12.48 3.20
C CYS A 47 17.25 -12.72 1.86
N SER A 48 16.68 -11.67 1.22
CA SER A 48 15.95 -11.71 -0.05
C SER A 48 14.72 -12.64 -0.08
N ALA A 49 14.25 -13.11 1.08
CA ALA A 49 13.09 -14.01 1.15
C ALA A 49 11.81 -13.32 0.62
N CYS A 50 11.62 -12.04 0.94
CA CYS A 50 10.50 -11.24 0.46
C CYS A 50 10.46 -11.12 -1.08
N ALA A 51 11.61 -10.94 -1.72
CA ALA A 51 11.70 -10.87 -3.17
C ALA A 51 11.39 -12.22 -3.83
N ARG A 52 11.88 -13.34 -3.26
CA ARG A 52 11.65 -14.68 -3.79
C ARG A 52 10.22 -15.16 -3.68
N ILE A 53 9.52 -14.79 -2.60
CA ILE A 53 8.14 -15.24 -2.38
C ILE A 53 7.11 -14.42 -3.17
N CYS A 54 7.48 -13.23 -3.64
CA CYS A 54 6.54 -12.32 -4.28
C CYS A 54 5.98 -12.92 -5.60
N PRO A 55 4.68 -13.22 -5.68
CA PRO A 55 4.09 -13.88 -6.85
C PRO A 55 4.10 -12.98 -8.09
N ASN A 56 4.11 -11.66 -7.90
CA ASN A 56 4.09 -10.68 -8.99
C ASN A 56 5.46 -10.04 -9.26
N VAL A 57 6.52 -10.53 -8.59
CA VAL A 57 7.92 -10.07 -8.76
C VAL A 57 8.01 -8.54 -8.66
N THR A 58 7.38 -7.98 -7.63
CA THR A 58 7.33 -6.52 -7.41
C THR A 58 8.41 -6.02 -6.46
N ILE A 59 9.15 -6.93 -5.84
CA ILE A 59 10.21 -6.62 -4.87
C ILE A 59 11.57 -6.90 -5.50
N THR A 60 12.38 -5.87 -5.62
CA THR A 60 13.76 -5.93 -6.12
C THR A 60 14.70 -5.60 -4.99
N MET A 61 15.81 -6.34 -4.88
CA MET A 61 16.83 -6.05 -3.87
C MET A 61 17.81 -5.02 -4.44
N VAL A 62 17.94 -3.87 -3.77
CA VAL A 62 18.82 -2.77 -4.15
C VAL A 62 19.87 -2.50 -3.09
N GLU A 63 21.04 -2.05 -3.49
CA GLU A 63 22.09 -1.64 -2.57
C GLU A 63 21.71 -0.30 -1.95
N THR A 64 21.62 -0.27 -0.62
CA THR A 64 21.25 0.91 0.17
C THR A 64 22.31 1.14 1.23
N GLU A 65 22.74 2.38 1.38
CA GLU A 65 23.66 2.79 2.45
C GLU A 65 22.90 2.85 3.78
N THR A 66 23.43 2.18 4.78
CA THR A 66 22.90 2.17 6.14
C THR A 66 24.00 2.61 7.11
N GLU A 67 23.64 2.95 8.34
CA GLU A 67 24.61 3.31 9.41
C GLU A 67 25.72 2.24 9.62
N HIS A 68 25.47 1.00 9.21
CA HIS A 68 26.38 -0.15 9.37
C HIS A 68 27.03 -0.60 8.05
N GLY A 69 26.98 0.27 7.01
CA GLY A 69 27.53 -0.02 5.67
C GLY A 69 26.44 -0.34 4.64
N THR A 70 26.87 -0.68 3.43
CA THR A 70 25.98 -1.01 2.31
C THR A 70 25.32 -2.36 2.52
N LYS A 71 23.99 -2.43 2.45
CA LYS A 71 23.19 -3.66 2.52
C LYS A 71 22.21 -3.76 1.36
N LEU A 72 21.87 -4.98 0.97
CA LEU A 72 20.78 -5.24 0.03
C LEU A 72 19.43 -5.10 0.76
N MET A 73 18.61 -4.15 0.30
CA MET A 73 17.30 -3.84 0.88
C MET A 73 16.20 -4.00 -0.17
N PRO A 74 14.97 -4.31 0.23
CA PRO A 74 13.85 -4.42 -0.71
C PRO A 74 13.37 -3.06 -1.19
N GLU A 75 13.36 -2.86 -2.50
CA GLU A 75 12.62 -1.82 -3.21
C GLU A 75 11.31 -2.42 -3.70
N ILE A 76 10.20 -1.75 -3.50
CA ILE A 76 8.87 -2.29 -3.79
C ILE A 76 8.17 -1.45 -4.86
N ASN A 77 7.76 -2.09 -5.94
CA ASN A 77 6.92 -1.49 -6.96
C ASN A 77 5.43 -1.68 -6.59
N LEU A 78 4.80 -0.64 -6.05
CA LEU A 78 3.41 -0.66 -5.59
C LEU A 78 2.39 -0.71 -6.74
N GLU A 79 2.75 -0.27 -7.96
CA GLU A 79 1.84 -0.34 -9.12
C GLU A 79 1.35 -1.77 -9.41
N ARG A 80 2.20 -2.74 -9.13
CA ARG A 80 1.96 -4.15 -9.45
C ARG A 80 1.81 -5.01 -8.21
N CYS A 81 1.90 -4.41 -7.03
CA CYS A 81 1.76 -5.12 -5.77
C CYS A 81 0.32 -5.59 -5.56
N LEU A 82 0.15 -6.82 -5.11
CA LEU A 82 -1.15 -7.42 -4.81
C LEU A 82 -1.56 -7.24 -3.34
N PHE A 83 -0.71 -6.65 -2.51
CA PHE A 83 -0.93 -6.50 -1.07
C PHE A 83 -1.32 -7.82 -0.38
N CYS A 84 -0.75 -8.93 -0.83
CA CYS A 84 -1.08 -10.28 -0.37
C CYS A 84 -0.47 -10.67 0.99
N ALA A 85 0.44 -9.85 1.54
CA ALA A 85 1.16 -10.04 2.79
C ALA A 85 2.17 -11.22 2.84
N LEU A 86 2.35 -12.00 1.77
CA LEU A 86 3.32 -13.10 1.76
C LEU A 86 4.76 -12.67 2.10
N CYS A 87 5.17 -11.45 1.71
CA CYS A 87 6.47 -10.88 2.04
C CYS A 87 6.63 -10.59 3.54
N GLU A 88 5.55 -10.22 4.22
CA GLU A 88 5.50 -10.03 5.67
C GLU A 88 5.55 -11.38 6.39
N GLU A 89 4.75 -12.37 5.93
CA GLU A 89 4.67 -13.69 6.53
C GLU A 89 6.00 -14.43 6.49
N VAL A 90 6.72 -14.36 5.35
CA VAL A 90 8.01 -15.05 5.16
C VAL A 90 9.17 -14.37 5.86
N CYS A 91 9.02 -13.12 6.31
CA CYS A 91 10.10 -12.34 6.89
C CYS A 91 10.50 -12.90 8.29
N PRO A 92 11.72 -13.44 8.46
CA PRO A 92 12.12 -14.03 9.73
C PRO A 92 12.28 -13.01 10.86
N THR A 93 12.66 -11.78 10.53
CA THR A 93 12.85 -10.68 11.49
C THR A 93 11.64 -9.78 11.63
N LYS A 94 10.56 -10.02 10.84
CA LYS A 94 9.37 -9.16 10.81
C LYS A 94 9.68 -7.68 10.55
N CYS A 95 10.76 -7.42 9.82
CA CYS A 95 11.17 -6.06 9.48
C CYS A 95 10.31 -5.41 8.38
N LEU A 96 9.60 -6.22 7.60
CA LEU A 96 8.69 -5.75 6.55
C LEU A 96 7.26 -6.09 6.96
N VAL A 97 6.43 -5.06 7.16
CA VAL A 97 5.03 -5.20 7.59
C VAL A 97 4.12 -4.36 6.70
N LEU A 98 2.85 -4.76 6.58
CA LEU A 98 1.83 -3.96 5.92
C LEU A 98 1.12 -3.07 6.94
N THR A 99 0.96 -1.80 6.61
CA THR A 99 0.30 -0.81 7.45
C THR A 99 -1.19 -0.67 7.11
N LYS A 100 -1.89 0.20 7.83
CA LYS A 100 -3.25 0.62 7.48
C LYS A 100 -3.28 1.84 6.56
N ASP A 101 -2.12 2.31 6.11
CA ASP A 101 -2.03 3.45 5.21
C ASP A 101 -2.45 3.02 3.79
N TYR A 102 -3.39 3.78 3.22
CA TYR A 102 -3.93 3.56 1.87
C TYR A 102 -3.84 4.81 0.99
N ASP A 103 -3.20 5.87 1.47
CA ASP A 103 -3.01 7.11 0.71
C ASP A 103 -1.93 6.89 -0.37
N LEU A 104 -2.34 6.23 -1.45
CA LEU A 104 -1.46 5.80 -2.54
C LEU A 104 -1.57 6.65 -3.80
N GLU A 105 -2.40 7.69 -3.78
CA GLU A 105 -2.59 8.56 -4.94
C GLU A 105 -1.30 9.34 -5.28
N LYS A 106 -0.82 9.18 -6.48
CA LYS A 106 0.37 9.87 -7.01
C LYS A 106 0.12 10.33 -8.45
N LEU A 107 0.74 11.44 -8.83
CA LEU A 107 0.64 11.97 -10.18
C LEU A 107 1.66 11.33 -11.13
N ASP A 108 2.84 10.99 -10.65
CA ASP A 108 3.87 10.31 -11.45
C ASP A 108 3.91 8.83 -11.11
N ARG A 109 3.97 8.03 -12.15
CA ARG A 109 4.09 6.57 -12.06
C ARG A 109 5.34 6.11 -11.31
N ARG A 110 6.41 6.88 -11.36
CA ARG A 110 7.67 6.57 -10.68
C ARG A 110 7.56 6.61 -9.16
N ASP A 111 6.64 7.41 -8.63
CA ASP A 111 6.42 7.58 -7.19
C ASP A 111 5.80 6.32 -6.54
N PHE A 112 5.33 5.36 -7.35
CA PHE A 112 4.88 4.06 -6.87
C PHE A 112 6.03 3.07 -6.64
N ILE A 113 7.25 3.38 -7.09
CA ILE A 113 8.43 2.60 -6.76
C ILE A 113 8.98 3.13 -5.44
N LYS A 114 8.75 2.39 -4.36
CA LYS A 114 9.16 2.77 -3.01
C LYS A 114 10.54 2.19 -2.71
N ARG A 115 11.51 3.09 -2.52
CA ARG A 115 12.85 2.74 -2.07
C ARG A 115 12.86 2.40 -0.59
N PRO A 116 13.87 1.67 -0.09
CA PRO A 116 13.95 1.31 1.33
C PRO A 116 13.82 2.49 2.29
N GLU A 117 14.41 3.64 1.94
CA GLU A 117 14.42 4.87 2.72
C GLU A 117 13.01 5.52 2.83
N GLU A 118 12.14 5.28 1.85
CA GLU A 118 10.77 5.78 1.82
C GLU A 118 9.77 4.84 2.53
N LEU A 119 10.24 3.66 2.91
CA LEU A 119 9.44 2.63 3.59
C LEU A 119 9.68 2.60 5.12
N GLU A 120 10.58 3.43 5.65
CA GLU A 120 10.95 3.48 7.08
C GLU A 120 9.85 4.06 7.99
#